data_15cf298b405b30445240cacbaed2a8ba
#
_entry.id   15cf298b405b30445240cacbaed2a8ba
#
_cell.length_a   1.000
_cell.length_b   1.000
_cell.length_c   1.000
_cell.angle_alpha   90.00
_cell.angle_beta   90.00
_cell.angle_gamma   90.00
#
_symmetry.space_group_name_H-M   'P 1'
#
loop_
_entity.id
_entity.type
_entity.pdbx_description
1 polymer ?
#
loop_
_entity_poly.entity_id
_entity_poly.type
_entity_poly.pdbx_seq_one_letter_code
_entity_poly.pdbx_strand_id
1 'polypeptide(L)'
;PHTLRSLLYAWLAARQGGSLQKGALWQVVCLALPGVGPLLLWRCDCRSRRAAPEDYRVFYRGSEFCPEDLRRLQPPDVAAETDRVPMEEALQVSDRAYRRRMVMQLLDVEDPLVYLPVLRRALANEDGETSHYASVAIMELRRKVQQQLDEAEARWRRAPRDAEACAAWEELLYRVLQTDLLEQDVRERLRTRYLALTDRMLRADRPAEGCLHRRIAMELQRGQAARAQRLCTRYLALYPASEQAVQDQLAVCVQAKNGAGLQRFLRSLRQRPVLLTAPTLAWVRAFRKEESSEQRS
;
A
#
# COMPACT_ATOMS: atom_id res chain seq x y z
N PRO A 1 44.10 16.43 23.23
CA PRO A 1 42.82 16.96 23.71
C PRO A 1 41.64 16.62 22.77
N HIS A 2 41.84 16.44 21.44
CA HIS A 2 40.78 16.11 20.49
C HIS A 2 40.29 14.67 20.61
N THR A 3 41.14 13.71 20.89
CA THR A 3 40.82 12.29 21.07
C THR A 3 39.95 12.04 22.30
N LEU A 4 40.17 12.77 23.39
CA LEU A 4 39.36 12.68 24.63
C LEU A 4 37.95 13.22 24.43
N ARG A 5 37.77 14.28 23.63
CA ARG A 5 36.45 14.83 23.31
C ARG A 5 35.67 13.89 22.37
N SER A 6 36.32 13.25 21.39
CA SER A 6 35.65 12.29 20.51
C SER A 6 35.19 11.03 21.24
N LEU A 7 36.00 10.55 22.22
CA LEU A 7 35.63 9.43 23.08
C LEU A 7 34.46 9.77 24.02
N LEU A 8 34.39 10.99 24.54
CA LEU A 8 33.26 11.46 25.37
C LEU A 8 31.96 11.53 24.57
N TYR A 9 32.02 12.01 23.33
CA TYR A 9 30.83 12.04 22.43
C TYR A 9 30.41 10.65 21.99
N ALA A 10 31.34 9.73 21.71
CA ALA A 10 31.01 8.35 21.39
C ALA A 10 30.36 7.62 22.58
N TRP A 11 30.88 7.88 23.82
CA TRP A 11 30.30 7.33 25.04
C TRP A 11 28.87 7.87 25.32
N LEU A 12 28.65 9.18 25.13
CA LEU A 12 27.34 9.79 25.26
C LEU A 12 26.33 9.27 24.21
N ALA A 13 26.76 9.05 22.96
CA ALA A 13 25.95 8.50 21.90
C ALA A 13 25.60 7.01 22.14
N ALA A 14 26.53 6.23 22.68
CA ALA A 14 26.30 4.82 23.06
C ALA A 14 25.31 4.69 24.24
N ARG A 15 25.35 5.64 25.20
CA ARG A 15 24.45 5.66 26.34
C ARG A 15 22.99 6.01 25.98
N GLN A 16 22.75 6.60 24.80
CA GLN A 16 21.42 6.97 24.30
C GLN A 16 20.75 5.89 23.42
N GLY A 17 21.18 4.62 23.49
CA GLY A 17 20.50 3.49 22.87
C GLY A 17 20.75 3.29 21.35
N GLY A 18 21.81 3.86 20.81
CA GLY A 18 22.24 3.60 19.43
C GLY A 18 22.98 2.26 19.29
N SER A 19 22.76 1.52 18.18
CA SER A 19 23.52 0.29 17.91
C SER A 19 25.04 0.59 17.86
N LEU A 20 25.86 -0.34 18.40
CA LEU A 20 27.33 -0.24 18.41
C LEU A 20 27.93 0.09 17.04
N GLN A 21 27.33 -0.38 15.94
CA GLN A 21 27.76 -0.08 14.57
C GLN A 21 27.60 1.40 14.19
N LYS A 22 26.53 2.06 14.62
CA LYS A 22 26.32 3.51 14.39
C LYS A 22 27.32 4.35 15.18
N GLY A 23 27.62 3.96 16.42
CA GLY A 23 28.64 4.63 17.24
C GLY A 23 30.01 4.58 16.62
N ALA A 24 30.46 3.44 16.10
CA ALA A 24 31.74 3.26 15.43
C ALA A 24 31.87 4.10 14.16
N LEU A 25 30.81 4.16 13.35
CA LEU A 25 30.81 4.95 12.11
C LEU A 25 30.92 6.46 12.38
N TRP A 26 30.23 6.95 13.40
CA TRP A 26 30.31 8.34 13.82
C TRP A 26 31.68 8.70 14.45
N GLN A 27 32.31 7.75 15.11
CA GLN A 27 33.63 7.92 15.64
C GLN A 27 34.67 8.14 14.53
N VAL A 28 34.57 7.38 13.43
CA VAL A 28 35.41 7.54 12.23
C VAL A 28 35.22 8.92 11.58
N VAL A 29 33.92 9.38 11.45
CA VAL A 29 33.62 10.69 10.88
C VAL A 29 34.16 11.83 11.74
N CYS A 30 34.06 11.74 13.07
CA CYS A 30 34.60 12.76 13.98
C CYS A 30 36.12 12.80 13.98
N LEU A 31 36.78 11.66 13.73
CA LEU A 31 38.25 11.56 13.67
C LEU A 31 38.78 12.10 12.33
N ALA A 32 38.05 11.85 11.23
CA ALA A 32 38.45 12.29 9.89
C ALA A 32 38.21 13.80 9.64
N LEU A 33 37.24 14.41 10.32
CA LEU A 33 36.89 15.83 10.15
C LEU A 33 36.80 16.55 11.50
N PRO A 34 37.95 16.88 12.09
CA PRO A 34 38.01 17.57 13.39
C PRO A 34 37.46 19.00 13.26
N GLY A 35 36.27 19.28 13.76
CA GLY A 35 35.59 20.56 13.72
C GLY A 35 34.23 20.49 13.00
N VAL A 36 34.14 19.83 11.86
CA VAL A 36 32.89 19.70 11.10
C VAL A 36 32.07 18.48 11.56
N GLY A 37 32.75 17.40 11.97
CA GLY A 37 32.12 16.15 12.44
C GLY A 37 31.15 16.35 13.61
N PRO A 38 31.56 17.03 14.70
CA PRO A 38 30.67 17.32 15.83
C PRO A 38 29.48 18.22 15.46
N LEU A 39 29.64 19.14 14.52
CA LEU A 39 28.62 20.09 14.05
C LEU A 39 27.57 19.36 13.18
N LEU A 40 28.01 18.43 12.34
CA LEU A 40 27.12 17.54 11.58
C LEU A 40 26.33 16.61 12.49
N LEU A 41 26.97 16.03 13.53
CA LEU A 41 26.30 15.23 14.54
C LEU A 41 25.21 16.02 15.28
N TRP A 42 25.55 17.23 15.74
CA TRP A 42 24.58 18.11 16.42
C TRP A 42 23.42 18.49 15.51
N ARG A 43 23.69 18.78 14.23
CA ARG A 43 22.64 19.11 13.25
C ARG A 43 21.76 17.90 12.89
N CYS A 44 22.34 16.71 12.77
CA CYS A 44 21.60 15.46 12.56
C CYS A 44 20.75 15.09 13.77
N ASP A 45 21.28 15.23 14.98
CA ASP A 45 20.56 14.96 16.23
C ASP A 45 19.42 15.96 16.44
N CYS A 46 19.66 17.26 16.22
CA CYS A 46 18.61 18.29 16.27
C CYS A 46 17.51 18.08 15.22
N ARG A 47 17.86 17.58 14.03
CA ARG A 47 16.89 17.29 12.98
C ARG A 47 16.10 16.02 13.28
N SER A 48 16.74 15.01 13.87
CA SER A 48 16.11 13.77 14.34
C SER A 48 15.15 14.03 15.49
N ARG A 49 15.51 14.88 16.45
CA ARG A 49 14.64 15.26 17.57
C ARG A 49 13.42 16.09 17.17
N ARG A 50 13.52 16.86 16.08
CA ARG A 50 12.39 17.62 15.53
C ARG A 50 11.46 16.79 14.65
N ALA A 51 11.91 15.62 14.18
CA ALA A 51 11.20 14.80 13.20
C ALA A 51 10.35 13.67 13.79
N ALA A 52 10.49 13.34 15.08
CA ALA A 52 9.74 12.24 15.69
C ALA A 52 9.26 12.60 17.11
N PRO A 53 7.96 12.63 17.38
CA PRO A 53 7.47 12.47 18.75
C PRO A 53 7.91 11.08 19.27
N GLU A 54 8.34 11.01 20.52
CA GLU A 54 8.90 9.79 21.17
C GLU A 54 7.95 8.57 21.17
N ASP A 55 6.64 8.79 20.94
CA ASP A 55 5.60 7.75 20.91
C ASP A 55 5.74 6.70 19.80
N TYR A 56 6.63 6.89 18.81
CA TYR A 56 6.81 5.94 17.70
C TYR A 56 7.75 4.78 18.00
N ARG A 57 8.61 4.90 19.00
CA ARG A 57 9.60 3.85 19.31
C ARG A 57 8.96 2.59 19.91
N VAL A 58 7.79 2.73 20.50
CA VAL A 58 7.04 1.61 21.09
C VAL A 58 6.35 0.77 20.02
N PHE A 59 5.84 1.39 18.97
CA PHE A 59 5.15 0.70 17.85
C PHE A 59 6.06 -0.19 16.99
N TYR A 60 7.36 0.08 16.96
CA TYR A 60 8.31 -0.59 16.04
C TYR A 60 9.25 -1.58 16.71
N ARG A 61 9.05 -1.92 17.98
CA ARG A 61 9.97 -2.83 18.69
C ARG A 61 9.77 -4.32 18.40
N GLY A 62 8.93 -4.70 17.49
CA GLY A 62 8.61 -6.12 17.24
C GLY A 62 8.34 -6.56 15.82
N SER A 63 8.13 -5.68 14.85
CA SER A 63 7.97 -6.09 13.44
C SER A 63 8.36 -4.95 12.51
N GLU A 64 9.24 -5.24 11.57
CA GLU A 64 9.38 -4.46 10.36
C GLU A 64 8.08 -4.60 9.57
N PHE A 65 7.09 -3.76 9.87
CA PHE A 65 5.86 -3.68 9.10
C PHE A 65 6.21 -3.10 7.72
N CYS A 66 6.44 -3.98 6.77
CA CYS A 66 6.62 -3.60 5.38
C CYS A 66 5.27 -3.14 4.81
N PRO A 67 5.22 -2.14 3.89
CA PRO A 67 3.99 -1.80 3.17
C PRO A 67 3.32 -2.99 2.47
N GLU A 68 4.07 -4.06 2.21
CA GLU A 68 3.57 -5.34 1.71
C GLU A 68 2.71 -6.09 2.74
N ASP A 69 2.97 -5.91 4.03
CA ASP A 69 2.16 -6.53 5.08
C ASP A 69 0.77 -5.89 5.21
N LEU A 70 0.60 -4.62 4.83
CA LEU A 70 -0.73 -4.00 4.73
C LEU A 70 -1.58 -4.61 3.60
N ARG A 71 -0.96 -5.10 2.52
CA ARG A 71 -1.67 -5.87 1.49
C ARG A 71 -2.09 -7.25 1.99
N ARG A 72 -1.31 -7.86 2.88
CA ARG A 72 -1.66 -9.14 3.55
C ARG A 72 -2.78 -8.98 4.58
N LEU A 73 -3.00 -7.76 5.06
CA LEU A 73 -4.08 -7.46 6.01
C LEU A 73 -5.43 -7.17 5.33
N GLN A 74 -5.50 -6.96 4.01
CA GLN A 74 -6.77 -7.01 3.29
C GLN A 74 -7.28 -8.45 3.34
N PRO A 75 -8.57 -8.69 3.67
CA PRO A 75 -9.10 -10.04 3.61
C PRO A 75 -8.82 -10.59 2.21
N PRO A 76 -8.15 -11.74 2.11
CA PRO A 76 -7.86 -12.33 0.82
C PRO A 76 -9.18 -12.55 0.08
N ASP A 77 -9.20 -12.24 -1.20
CA ASP A 77 -10.26 -12.72 -2.08
C ASP A 77 -10.09 -14.23 -2.19
N VAL A 78 -10.74 -14.94 -1.27
CA VAL A 78 -10.58 -16.39 -1.08
C VAL A 78 -10.88 -17.15 -2.38
N ALA A 79 -11.82 -16.67 -3.21
CA ALA A 79 -12.13 -17.29 -4.49
C ALA A 79 -10.96 -17.13 -5.48
N ALA A 80 -10.44 -15.91 -5.63
CA ALA A 80 -9.32 -15.63 -6.53
C ALA A 80 -8.00 -16.27 -6.06
N GLU A 81 -7.79 -16.40 -4.74
CA GLU A 81 -6.59 -17.06 -4.19
C GLU A 81 -6.69 -18.58 -4.26
N THR A 82 -7.88 -19.17 -4.07
CA THR A 82 -8.08 -20.62 -4.17
C THR A 82 -7.80 -21.15 -5.58
N ASP A 83 -8.06 -20.34 -6.61
CA ASP A 83 -7.76 -20.73 -7.98
C ASP A 83 -6.30 -20.46 -8.39
N ARG A 84 -5.65 -19.51 -7.74
CA ARG A 84 -4.25 -19.13 -8.06
C ARG A 84 -3.23 -20.16 -7.59
N VAL A 85 -3.35 -20.65 -6.37
CA VAL A 85 -2.38 -21.59 -5.80
C VAL A 85 -2.26 -22.88 -6.61
N PRO A 86 -3.37 -23.54 -7.02
CA PRO A 86 -3.30 -24.70 -7.91
C PRO A 86 -2.65 -24.41 -9.27
N MET A 87 -2.89 -23.20 -9.83
CA MET A 87 -2.30 -22.80 -11.11
C MET A 87 -0.80 -22.51 -11.00
N GLU A 88 -0.35 -21.90 -9.91
CA GLU A 88 1.08 -21.67 -9.66
C GLU A 88 1.84 -22.99 -9.45
N GLU A 89 1.28 -23.93 -8.73
CA GLU A 89 1.83 -25.28 -8.55
C GLU A 89 1.84 -26.06 -9.87
N ALA A 90 0.76 -26.00 -10.63
CA ALA A 90 0.66 -26.66 -11.92
C ALA A 90 1.70 -26.16 -12.95
N LEU A 91 2.08 -24.88 -12.89
CA LEU A 91 3.16 -24.34 -13.73
C LEU A 91 4.54 -24.89 -13.37
N GLN A 92 4.74 -25.40 -12.14
CA GLN A 92 6.01 -25.97 -11.71
C GLN A 92 6.10 -27.49 -11.96
N VAL A 93 5.00 -28.20 -11.81
CA VAL A 93 4.98 -29.70 -11.74
C VAL A 93 4.46 -30.34 -13.02
N SER A 94 3.62 -29.65 -13.83
CA SER A 94 2.90 -30.24 -14.93
C SER A 94 3.74 -30.38 -16.20
N ASP A 95 3.28 -31.26 -17.11
CA ASP A 95 3.84 -31.44 -18.46
C ASP A 95 3.73 -30.14 -19.29
N ARG A 96 4.65 -29.97 -20.26
CA ARG A 96 4.75 -28.79 -21.14
C ARG A 96 3.44 -28.47 -21.86
N ALA A 97 2.80 -29.49 -22.43
CA ALA A 97 1.54 -29.33 -23.16
C ALA A 97 0.39 -28.85 -22.24
N TYR A 98 0.42 -29.23 -20.98
CA TYR A 98 -0.54 -28.79 -19.98
C TYR A 98 -0.29 -27.34 -19.57
N ARG A 99 0.97 -26.96 -19.27
CA ARG A 99 1.35 -25.57 -18.94
C ARG A 99 0.94 -24.60 -20.05
N ARG A 100 1.21 -24.95 -21.32
CA ARG A 100 0.78 -24.15 -22.46
C ARG A 100 -0.73 -23.93 -22.50
N ARG A 101 -1.52 -25.01 -22.40
CA ARG A 101 -3.00 -24.90 -22.41
C ARG A 101 -3.49 -24.04 -21.28
N MET A 102 -2.95 -24.20 -20.09
CA MET A 102 -3.32 -23.44 -18.92
C MET A 102 -3.03 -21.93 -19.10
N VAL A 103 -1.84 -21.57 -19.59
CA VAL A 103 -1.50 -20.15 -19.86
C VAL A 103 -2.46 -19.54 -20.86
N MET A 104 -2.85 -20.26 -21.91
CA MET A 104 -3.82 -19.75 -22.90
C MET A 104 -5.23 -19.64 -22.33
N GLN A 105 -5.66 -20.57 -21.49
CA GLN A 105 -6.97 -20.51 -20.82
C GLN A 105 -7.12 -19.32 -19.88
N LEU A 106 -6.01 -18.82 -19.28
CA LEU A 106 -6.03 -17.62 -18.43
C LEU A 106 -6.45 -16.35 -19.17
N LEU A 107 -6.38 -16.33 -20.49
CA LEU A 107 -6.87 -15.20 -21.29
C LEU A 107 -8.38 -15.20 -21.51
N ASP A 108 -9.02 -16.35 -21.35
CA ASP A 108 -10.45 -16.51 -21.63
C ASP A 108 -11.33 -16.40 -20.37
N VAL A 109 -10.71 -16.16 -19.19
CA VAL A 109 -11.45 -15.89 -17.96
C VAL A 109 -12.04 -14.48 -17.96
N GLU A 110 -13.08 -14.28 -17.16
CA GLU A 110 -13.82 -13.01 -17.07
C GLU A 110 -12.92 -11.83 -16.64
N ASP A 111 -12.00 -12.07 -15.70
CA ASP A 111 -11.02 -11.08 -15.26
C ASP A 111 -9.56 -11.57 -15.38
N PRO A 112 -8.95 -11.46 -16.57
CA PRO A 112 -7.59 -11.95 -16.76
C PRO A 112 -6.51 -11.15 -16.00
N LEU A 113 -6.79 -9.93 -15.53
CA LEU A 113 -5.85 -9.11 -14.76
C LEU A 113 -5.47 -9.77 -13.41
N VAL A 114 -6.38 -10.54 -12.84
CA VAL A 114 -6.16 -11.30 -11.59
C VAL A 114 -5.00 -12.30 -11.74
N TYR A 115 -4.82 -12.84 -12.94
CA TYR A 115 -3.80 -13.86 -13.22
C TYR A 115 -2.48 -13.29 -13.75
N LEU A 116 -2.33 -11.97 -13.82
CA LEU A 116 -1.07 -11.36 -14.24
C LEU A 116 0.16 -11.83 -13.42
N PRO A 117 0.08 -12.00 -12.08
CA PRO A 117 1.17 -12.58 -11.31
C PRO A 117 1.54 -14.00 -11.74
N VAL A 118 0.54 -14.85 -12.05
CA VAL A 118 0.75 -16.22 -12.55
C VAL A 118 1.45 -16.22 -13.90
N LEU A 119 0.99 -15.36 -14.83
CA LEU A 119 1.61 -15.18 -16.15
C LEU A 119 3.06 -14.71 -16.04
N ARG A 120 3.39 -13.86 -15.08
CA ARG A 120 4.76 -13.41 -14.82
C ARG A 120 5.65 -14.52 -14.28
N ARG A 121 5.13 -15.37 -13.39
CA ARG A 121 5.87 -16.56 -12.97
C ARG A 121 6.11 -17.51 -14.13
N ALA A 122 5.11 -17.70 -14.99
CA ALA A 122 5.27 -18.49 -16.20
C ALA A 122 6.31 -17.89 -17.17
N LEU A 123 6.40 -16.56 -17.26
CA LEU A 123 7.43 -15.86 -18.03
C LEU A 123 8.85 -16.12 -17.49
N ALA A 124 9.01 -16.24 -16.18
CA ALA A 124 10.28 -16.54 -15.51
C ALA A 124 10.59 -18.05 -15.42
N ASN A 125 9.79 -18.92 -16.06
CA ASN A 125 10.00 -20.37 -16.03
C ASN A 125 11.26 -20.73 -16.83
N GLU A 126 11.99 -21.77 -16.38
CA GLU A 126 13.17 -22.30 -17.06
C GLU A 126 12.87 -22.91 -18.43
N ASP A 127 11.61 -23.37 -18.64
CA ASP A 127 11.15 -23.89 -19.92
C ASP A 127 10.85 -22.74 -20.89
N GLY A 128 11.70 -22.58 -21.90
CA GLY A 128 11.61 -21.53 -22.90
C GLY A 128 10.28 -21.52 -23.68
N GLU A 129 9.63 -22.66 -23.85
CA GLU A 129 8.32 -22.74 -24.51
C GLU A 129 7.22 -22.15 -23.63
N THR A 130 7.19 -22.49 -22.34
CA THR A 130 6.25 -21.91 -21.35
C THR A 130 6.46 -20.39 -21.23
N SER A 131 7.71 -19.93 -21.16
CA SER A 131 8.06 -18.51 -21.13
C SER A 131 7.59 -17.77 -22.38
N HIS A 132 7.74 -18.38 -23.57
CA HIS A 132 7.26 -17.80 -24.83
C HIS A 132 5.72 -17.63 -24.81
N TYR A 133 4.96 -18.66 -24.43
CA TYR A 133 3.49 -18.56 -24.34
C TYR A 133 3.04 -17.54 -23.30
N ALA A 134 3.71 -17.45 -22.16
CA ALA A 134 3.42 -16.43 -21.14
C ALA A 134 3.65 -15.03 -21.68
N SER A 135 4.72 -14.82 -22.46
CA SER A 135 5.00 -13.55 -23.14
C SER A 135 3.87 -13.14 -24.10
N VAL A 136 3.44 -14.08 -24.95
CA VAL A 136 2.32 -13.86 -25.88
C VAL A 136 1.02 -13.55 -25.12
N ALA A 137 0.75 -14.29 -24.03
CA ALA A 137 -0.43 -14.07 -23.20
C ALA A 137 -0.42 -12.69 -22.54
N ILE A 138 0.71 -12.23 -22.03
CA ILE A 138 0.85 -10.87 -21.45
C ILE A 138 0.65 -9.79 -22.53
N MET A 139 1.16 -9.99 -23.73
CA MET A 139 0.94 -9.06 -24.85
C MET A 139 -0.56 -8.99 -25.22
N GLU A 140 -1.23 -10.14 -25.32
CA GLU A 140 -2.65 -10.19 -25.63
C GLU A 140 -3.51 -9.60 -24.51
N LEU A 141 -3.15 -9.85 -23.24
CA LEU A 141 -3.79 -9.20 -22.09
C LEU A 141 -3.65 -7.67 -22.16
N ARG A 142 -2.46 -7.16 -22.49
CA ARG A 142 -2.23 -5.72 -22.68
C ARG A 142 -3.13 -5.16 -23.78
N ARG A 143 -3.25 -5.86 -24.92
CA ARG A 143 -4.12 -5.46 -26.02
C ARG A 143 -5.59 -5.41 -25.61
N LYS A 144 -6.09 -6.45 -24.90
CA LYS A 144 -7.47 -6.50 -24.40
C LYS A 144 -7.76 -5.36 -23.41
N VAL A 145 -6.84 -5.11 -22.48
CA VAL A 145 -6.97 -4.02 -21.51
C VAL A 145 -6.99 -2.66 -22.20
N GLN A 146 -6.12 -2.45 -23.20
CA GLN A 146 -6.14 -1.20 -23.97
C GLN A 146 -7.47 -1.00 -24.68
N GLN A 147 -8.01 -2.04 -25.31
CA GLN A 147 -9.31 -1.98 -25.96
C GLN A 147 -10.44 -1.65 -24.95
N GLN A 148 -10.44 -2.29 -23.78
CA GLN A 148 -11.42 -1.99 -22.73
C GLN A 148 -11.32 -0.54 -22.24
N LEU A 149 -10.10 -0.02 -22.08
CA LEU A 149 -9.87 1.38 -21.70
C LEU A 149 -10.42 2.34 -22.77
N ASP A 150 -10.18 2.08 -24.04
CA ASP A 150 -10.66 2.92 -25.15
C ASP A 150 -12.18 2.89 -25.25
N GLU A 151 -12.81 1.73 -25.10
CA GLU A 151 -14.27 1.56 -25.12
C GLU A 151 -14.94 2.26 -23.91
N ALA A 152 -14.39 2.10 -22.72
CA ALA A 152 -14.92 2.73 -21.51
C ALA A 152 -14.74 4.25 -21.55
N GLU A 153 -13.61 4.74 -22.05
CA GLU A 153 -13.38 6.17 -22.25
C GLU A 153 -14.35 6.74 -23.31
N ALA A 154 -14.59 6.03 -24.41
CA ALA A 154 -15.54 6.45 -25.42
C ALA A 154 -16.98 6.52 -24.89
N ARG A 155 -17.39 5.55 -24.08
CA ARG A 155 -18.70 5.57 -23.39
C ARG A 155 -18.83 6.78 -22.48
N TRP A 156 -17.84 6.98 -21.61
CA TRP A 156 -17.79 8.13 -20.71
C TRP A 156 -17.82 9.47 -21.46
N ARG A 157 -17.07 9.61 -22.56
CA ARG A 157 -17.08 10.85 -23.37
C ARG A 157 -18.42 11.16 -24.00
N ARG A 158 -19.20 10.14 -24.38
CA ARG A 158 -20.56 10.31 -24.94
C ARG A 158 -21.57 10.77 -23.88
N ALA A 159 -21.43 10.28 -22.65
CA ALA A 159 -22.32 10.59 -21.54
C ALA A 159 -21.53 10.97 -20.26
N PRO A 160 -20.86 12.15 -20.23
CA PRO A 160 -19.97 12.48 -19.12
C PRO A 160 -20.67 12.74 -17.79
N ARG A 161 -22.02 12.89 -17.79
CA ARG A 161 -22.85 13.10 -16.60
C ARG A 161 -23.54 11.83 -16.13
N ASP A 162 -23.47 10.77 -16.91
CA ASP A 162 -24.00 9.47 -16.53
C ASP A 162 -23.15 8.87 -15.39
N ALA A 163 -23.82 8.56 -14.28
CA ALA A 163 -23.17 8.04 -13.09
C ALA A 163 -22.58 6.64 -13.32
N GLU A 164 -23.29 5.81 -14.11
CA GLU A 164 -22.85 4.45 -14.41
C GLU A 164 -21.61 4.45 -15.31
N ALA A 165 -21.61 5.25 -16.39
CA ALA A 165 -20.45 5.40 -17.26
C ALA A 165 -19.23 5.97 -16.52
N CYS A 166 -19.45 6.92 -15.60
CA CYS A 166 -18.38 7.46 -14.76
C CYS A 166 -17.81 6.39 -13.80
N ALA A 167 -18.68 5.61 -13.15
CA ALA A 167 -18.28 4.57 -12.21
C ALA A 167 -17.53 3.43 -12.91
N ALA A 168 -18.04 2.96 -14.05
CA ALA A 168 -17.38 1.92 -14.84
C ALA A 168 -15.99 2.35 -15.33
N TRP A 169 -15.86 3.60 -15.80
CA TRP A 169 -14.59 4.15 -16.23
C TRP A 169 -13.61 4.32 -15.06
N GLU A 170 -14.07 4.82 -13.92
CA GLU A 170 -13.28 4.99 -12.69
C GLU A 170 -12.76 3.64 -12.19
N GLU A 171 -13.62 2.63 -12.11
CA GLU A 171 -13.26 1.30 -11.62
C GLU A 171 -12.24 0.62 -12.52
N LEU A 172 -12.42 0.66 -13.84
CA LEU A 172 -11.45 0.11 -14.79
C LEU A 172 -10.10 0.80 -14.69
N LEU A 173 -10.07 2.13 -14.62
CA LEU A 173 -8.83 2.88 -14.42
C LEU A 173 -8.12 2.47 -13.13
N TYR A 174 -8.87 2.36 -12.03
CA TYR A 174 -8.30 1.95 -10.75
C TYR A 174 -7.69 0.55 -10.83
N ARG A 175 -8.44 -0.43 -11.36
CA ARG A 175 -7.97 -1.82 -11.51
C ARG A 175 -6.69 -1.90 -12.34
N VAL A 176 -6.64 -1.23 -13.47
CA VAL A 176 -5.45 -1.21 -14.34
C VAL A 176 -4.26 -0.54 -13.65
N LEU A 177 -4.49 0.54 -12.89
CA LEU A 177 -3.44 1.25 -12.14
C LEU A 177 -2.89 0.44 -10.95
N GLN A 178 -3.62 -0.57 -10.46
CA GLN A 178 -3.11 -1.50 -9.44
C GLN A 178 -2.14 -2.54 -10.03
N THR A 179 -2.08 -2.65 -11.35
CA THR A 179 -1.16 -3.55 -12.04
C THR A 179 0.05 -2.79 -12.57
N ASP A 180 1.10 -3.52 -12.87
CA ASP A 180 2.29 -3.03 -13.57
C ASP A 180 2.31 -3.50 -15.04
N LEU A 181 1.14 -3.82 -15.59
CA LEU A 181 0.98 -4.27 -16.98
C LEU A 181 1.42 -3.20 -18.01
N LEU A 182 1.20 -1.93 -17.67
CA LEU A 182 1.47 -0.79 -18.55
C LEU A 182 2.81 -0.13 -18.23
N GLU A 183 3.41 0.48 -19.25
CA GLU A 183 4.61 1.30 -19.11
C GLU A 183 4.37 2.50 -18.20
N GLN A 184 5.44 2.98 -17.57
CA GLN A 184 5.38 4.03 -16.55
C GLN A 184 4.71 5.31 -17.07
N ASP A 185 5.06 5.75 -18.29
CA ASP A 185 4.51 6.97 -18.88
C ASP A 185 3.01 6.87 -19.14
N VAL A 186 2.54 5.70 -19.60
CA VAL A 186 1.11 5.42 -19.81
C VAL A 186 0.40 5.40 -18.47
N ARG A 187 0.98 4.75 -17.47
CA ARG A 187 0.45 4.67 -16.10
C ARG A 187 0.28 6.05 -15.48
N GLU A 188 1.25 6.95 -15.59
CA GLU A 188 1.15 8.31 -15.07
C GLU A 188 0.07 9.13 -15.78
N ARG A 189 -0.09 8.99 -17.10
CA ARG A 189 -1.19 9.64 -17.83
C ARG A 189 -2.56 9.12 -17.38
N LEU A 190 -2.72 7.81 -17.21
CA LEU A 190 -3.96 7.22 -16.72
C LEU A 190 -4.23 7.61 -15.26
N ARG A 191 -3.20 7.68 -14.42
CA ARG A 191 -3.31 8.17 -13.05
C ARG A 191 -3.81 9.61 -12.99
N THR A 192 -3.30 10.48 -13.84
CA THR A 192 -3.76 11.87 -13.93
C THR A 192 -5.24 11.94 -14.32
N ARG A 193 -5.66 11.12 -15.31
CA ARG A 193 -7.07 11.02 -15.72
C ARG A 193 -7.95 10.49 -14.58
N TYR A 194 -7.52 9.44 -13.88
CA TYR A 194 -8.20 8.89 -12.72
C TYR A 194 -8.43 9.94 -11.64
N LEU A 195 -7.39 10.70 -11.30
CA LEU A 195 -7.47 11.74 -10.28
C LEU A 195 -8.45 12.85 -10.67
N ALA A 196 -8.42 13.30 -11.92
CA ALA A 196 -9.34 14.32 -12.42
C ALA A 196 -10.81 13.84 -12.44
N LEU A 197 -11.04 12.59 -12.86
CA LEU A 197 -12.36 11.97 -12.87
C LEU A 197 -12.93 11.84 -11.45
N THR A 198 -12.15 11.27 -10.54
CA THR A 198 -12.57 11.07 -9.15
C THR A 198 -12.72 12.38 -8.39
N ASP A 199 -11.89 13.42 -8.65
CA ASP A 199 -12.10 14.77 -8.09
C ASP A 199 -13.45 15.36 -8.49
N ARG A 200 -13.93 15.07 -9.70
CA ARG A 200 -15.27 15.47 -10.15
C ARG A 200 -16.37 14.65 -9.47
N MET A 201 -16.22 13.32 -9.40
CA MET A 201 -17.19 12.43 -8.77
C MET A 201 -17.35 12.74 -7.27
N LEU A 202 -16.26 13.08 -6.61
CA LEU A 202 -16.24 13.43 -5.19
C LEU A 202 -16.87 14.80 -4.86
N ARG A 203 -17.22 15.63 -5.87
CA ARG A 203 -17.98 16.88 -5.64
C ARG A 203 -19.46 16.64 -5.40
N ALA A 204 -19.97 15.45 -5.71
CA ALA A 204 -21.33 15.09 -5.37
C ALA A 204 -21.56 15.16 -3.85
N ASP A 205 -22.78 15.45 -3.42
CA ASP A 205 -23.14 15.51 -2.00
C ASP A 205 -22.89 14.17 -1.31
N ARG A 206 -23.24 13.07 -2.00
CA ARG A 206 -23.01 11.70 -1.54
C ARG A 206 -22.30 10.88 -2.63
N PRO A 207 -20.97 10.94 -2.71
CA PRO A 207 -20.19 10.11 -3.63
C PRO A 207 -20.38 8.62 -3.31
N ALA A 208 -20.28 7.77 -4.33
CA ALA A 208 -20.35 6.33 -4.14
C ALA A 208 -19.27 5.83 -3.19
N GLU A 209 -19.61 4.89 -2.33
CA GLU A 209 -18.73 4.32 -1.30
C GLU A 209 -17.44 3.75 -1.90
N GLY A 210 -17.55 2.94 -2.96
CA GLY A 210 -16.41 2.37 -3.66
C GLY A 210 -15.46 3.42 -4.26
N CYS A 211 -15.99 4.56 -4.76
CA CYS A 211 -15.17 5.65 -5.26
C CYS A 211 -14.35 6.31 -4.14
N LEU A 212 -14.94 6.51 -2.94
CA LEU A 212 -14.24 7.04 -1.78
C LEU A 212 -13.11 6.11 -1.35
N HIS A 213 -13.40 4.82 -1.21
CA HIS A 213 -12.44 3.78 -0.86
C HIS A 213 -11.25 3.78 -1.84
N ARG A 214 -11.51 3.58 -3.14
CA ARG A 214 -10.47 3.51 -4.17
C ARG A 214 -9.64 4.80 -4.25
N ARG A 215 -10.27 5.96 -4.05
CA ARG A 215 -9.54 7.22 -4.02
C ARG A 215 -8.64 7.35 -2.80
N ILE A 216 -9.06 6.93 -1.61
CA ILE A 216 -8.25 6.90 -0.40
C ILE A 216 -7.03 5.99 -0.62
N ALA A 217 -7.23 4.77 -1.13
CA ALA A 217 -6.15 3.85 -1.44
C ALA A 217 -5.13 4.46 -2.43
N MET A 218 -5.60 5.15 -3.46
CA MET A 218 -4.74 5.83 -4.43
C MET A 218 -3.92 6.97 -3.79
N GLU A 219 -4.52 7.77 -2.90
CA GLU A 219 -3.78 8.84 -2.20
C GLU A 219 -2.74 8.28 -1.23
N LEU A 220 -3.03 7.15 -0.58
CA LEU A 220 -2.07 6.44 0.26
C LEU A 220 -0.88 5.93 -0.57
N GLN A 221 -1.12 5.29 -1.72
CA GLN A 221 -0.05 4.84 -2.62
C GLN A 221 0.85 5.99 -3.10
N ARG A 222 0.31 7.19 -3.20
CA ARG A 222 1.04 8.42 -3.55
C ARG A 222 1.75 9.07 -2.37
N GLY A 223 1.64 8.53 -1.17
CA GLY A 223 2.18 9.12 0.05
C GLY A 223 1.43 10.37 0.53
N GLN A 224 0.23 10.66 0.00
CA GLN A 224 -0.57 11.84 0.32
C GLN A 224 -1.49 11.58 1.55
N ALA A 225 -0.90 11.18 2.67
CA ALA A 225 -1.62 10.79 3.88
C ALA A 225 -2.59 11.86 4.40
N ALA A 226 -2.23 13.14 4.31
CA ALA A 226 -3.11 14.24 4.75
C ALA A 226 -4.37 14.36 3.89
N ARG A 227 -4.28 14.08 2.58
CA ARG A 227 -5.44 14.07 1.68
C ARG A 227 -6.29 12.83 1.92
N ALA A 228 -5.67 11.67 2.06
CA ALA A 228 -6.35 10.44 2.44
C ALA A 228 -7.12 10.59 3.76
N GLN A 229 -6.54 11.22 4.77
CA GLN A 229 -7.20 11.49 6.06
C GLN A 229 -8.45 12.36 5.92
N ARG A 230 -8.41 13.42 5.10
CA ARG A 230 -9.61 14.25 4.84
C ARG A 230 -10.72 13.47 4.16
N LEU A 231 -10.37 12.62 3.19
CA LEU A 231 -11.33 11.75 2.50
C LEU A 231 -11.94 10.72 3.45
N CYS A 232 -11.13 10.08 4.30
CA CYS A 232 -11.61 9.15 5.33
C CYS A 232 -12.58 9.83 6.31
N THR A 233 -12.28 11.03 6.76
CA THR A 233 -13.17 11.78 7.65
C THR A 233 -14.53 12.01 6.98
N ARG A 234 -14.53 12.39 5.71
CA ARG A 234 -15.77 12.55 4.93
C ARG A 234 -16.48 11.21 4.71
N TYR A 235 -15.74 10.14 4.41
CA TYR A 235 -16.28 8.81 4.21
C TYR A 235 -17.01 8.31 5.46
N LEU A 236 -16.38 8.40 6.62
CA LEU A 236 -16.97 8.02 7.91
C LEU A 236 -18.18 8.88 8.32
N ALA A 237 -18.27 10.11 7.82
CA ALA A 237 -19.45 10.98 8.05
C ALA A 237 -20.63 10.59 7.16
N LEU A 238 -20.36 10.24 5.89
CA LEU A 238 -21.41 9.87 4.92
C LEU A 238 -21.91 8.44 5.09
N TYR A 239 -21.01 7.54 5.53
CA TYR A 239 -21.24 6.10 5.68
C TYR A 239 -20.81 5.60 7.07
N PRO A 240 -21.51 6.01 8.14
CA PRO A 240 -21.09 5.73 9.52
C PRO A 240 -21.12 4.24 9.89
N ALA A 241 -21.90 3.42 9.17
CA ALA A 241 -22.02 1.98 9.35
C ALA A 241 -21.11 1.16 8.43
N SER A 242 -20.29 1.82 7.59
CA SER A 242 -19.39 1.12 6.66
C SER A 242 -18.18 0.56 7.38
N GLU A 243 -17.98 -0.75 7.29
CA GLU A 243 -16.77 -1.43 7.73
C GLU A 243 -15.57 -1.01 6.90
N GLN A 244 -15.75 -0.84 5.58
CA GLN A 244 -14.68 -0.41 4.67
C GLN A 244 -14.13 0.98 5.05
N ALA A 245 -15.00 1.91 5.47
CA ALA A 245 -14.56 3.21 5.97
C ALA A 245 -13.73 3.11 7.25
N VAL A 246 -14.03 2.14 8.12
CA VAL A 246 -13.24 1.83 9.31
C VAL A 246 -11.87 1.28 8.92
N GLN A 247 -11.81 0.32 7.99
CA GLN A 247 -10.55 -0.25 7.50
C GLN A 247 -9.67 0.82 6.87
N ASP A 248 -10.23 1.68 6.02
CA ASP A 248 -9.51 2.78 5.39
C ASP A 248 -8.95 3.76 6.42
N GLN A 249 -9.71 4.09 7.47
CA GLN A 249 -9.23 4.97 8.54
C GLN A 249 -8.07 4.34 9.32
N LEU A 250 -8.14 3.04 9.60
CA LEU A 250 -7.04 2.32 10.23
C LEU A 250 -5.80 2.35 9.34
N ALA A 251 -5.94 2.04 8.04
CA ALA A 251 -4.86 2.07 7.06
C ALA A 251 -4.20 3.46 6.96
N VAL A 252 -5.01 4.53 6.91
CA VAL A 252 -4.52 5.91 6.89
C VAL A 252 -3.73 6.25 8.14
N CYS A 253 -4.24 5.89 9.33
CA CYS A 253 -3.54 6.16 10.59
C CYS A 253 -2.19 5.43 10.65
N VAL A 254 -2.15 4.17 10.23
CA VAL A 254 -0.92 3.35 10.20
C VAL A 254 0.08 3.94 9.21
N GLN A 255 -0.34 4.22 8.00
CA GLN A 255 0.58 4.75 6.97
C GLN A 255 1.06 6.17 7.28
N ALA A 256 0.21 7.00 7.88
CA ALA A 256 0.59 8.33 8.38
C ALA A 256 1.45 8.25 9.65
N LYS A 257 1.69 7.06 10.21
CA LYS A 257 2.36 6.86 11.50
C LYS A 257 1.73 7.71 12.62
N ASN A 258 0.41 7.85 12.61
CA ASN A 258 -0.34 8.68 13.55
C ASN A 258 -0.96 7.81 14.66
N GLY A 259 -0.12 7.37 15.61
CA GLY A 259 -0.56 6.54 16.75
C GLY A 259 -1.63 7.22 17.60
N ALA A 260 -1.46 8.51 17.94
CA ALA A 260 -2.45 9.25 18.71
C ALA A 260 -3.81 9.38 17.99
N GLY A 261 -3.79 9.54 16.65
CA GLY A 261 -5.00 9.52 15.83
C GLY A 261 -5.67 8.15 15.83
N LEU A 262 -4.88 7.09 15.70
CA LEU A 262 -5.34 5.71 15.74
C LEU A 262 -6.06 5.41 17.08
N GLN A 263 -5.45 5.75 18.20
CA GLN A 263 -6.03 5.50 19.52
C GLN A 263 -7.32 6.28 19.76
N ARG A 264 -7.37 7.56 19.33
CA ARG A 264 -8.63 8.33 19.36
C ARG A 264 -9.71 7.68 18.52
N PHE A 265 -9.37 7.20 17.33
CA PHE A 265 -10.32 6.53 16.46
C PHE A 265 -10.82 5.22 17.06
N LEU A 266 -9.95 4.37 17.59
CA LEU A 266 -10.30 3.10 18.25
C LEU A 266 -11.25 3.29 19.44
N ARG A 267 -11.06 4.37 20.22
CA ARG A 267 -11.99 4.74 21.30
C ARG A 267 -13.37 5.14 20.76
N SER A 268 -13.40 5.94 19.68
CA SER A 268 -14.65 6.37 19.05
C SER A 268 -15.42 5.23 18.38
N LEU A 269 -14.72 4.17 17.96
CA LEU A 269 -15.30 3.03 17.23
C LEU A 269 -16.36 2.28 18.07
N ARG A 270 -16.24 2.30 19.40
CA ARG A 270 -17.23 1.69 20.31
C ARG A 270 -18.63 2.33 20.23
N GLN A 271 -18.70 3.59 19.81
CA GLN A 271 -19.93 4.36 19.72
C GLN A 271 -20.51 4.38 18.30
N ARG A 272 -19.86 3.74 17.34
CA ARG A 272 -20.30 3.71 15.94
C ARG A 272 -21.23 2.53 15.68
N PRO A 273 -22.28 2.71 14.87
CA PRO A 273 -23.20 1.65 14.49
C PRO A 273 -22.64 0.77 13.37
N VAL A 274 -21.42 0.23 13.55
CA VAL A 274 -20.73 -0.58 12.53
C VAL A 274 -20.61 -2.02 13.00
N LEU A 275 -20.96 -2.96 12.12
CA LEU A 275 -20.69 -4.39 12.32
C LEU A 275 -19.35 -4.71 11.68
N LEU A 276 -18.42 -5.21 12.49
CA LEU A 276 -17.09 -5.56 12.04
C LEU A 276 -16.99 -7.07 11.82
N THR A 277 -16.40 -7.47 10.71
CA THR A 277 -16.05 -8.85 10.43
C THR A 277 -14.90 -9.35 11.32
N ALA A 278 -14.71 -10.67 11.39
CA ALA A 278 -13.66 -11.26 12.21
C ALA A 278 -12.24 -10.74 11.86
N PRO A 279 -11.85 -10.57 10.59
CA PRO A 279 -10.55 -9.97 10.22
C PRO A 279 -10.38 -8.55 10.76
N THR A 280 -11.37 -7.67 10.54
CA THR A 280 -11.30 -6.28 11.02
C THR A 280 -11.26 -6.19 12.55
N LEU A 281 -12.02 -7.06 13.23
CA LEU A 281 -11.96 -7.17 14.69
C LEU A 281 -10.58 -7.64 15.18
N ALA A 282 -9.92 -8.53 14.44
CA ALA A 282 -8.57 -8.97 14.77
C ALA A 282 -7.58 -7.78 14.72
N TRP A 283 -7.68 -6.91 13.72
CA TRP A 283 -6.87 -5.69 13.63
C TRP A 283 -7.13 -4.74 14.80
N VAL A 284 -8.40 -4.44 15.06
CA VAL A 284 -8.81 -3.58 16.16
C VAL A 284 -8.27 -4.11 17.49
N ARG A 285 -8.30 -5.44 17.70
CA ARG A 285 -7.76 -6.09 18.91
C ARG A 285 -6.24 -6.02 18.97
N ALA A 286 -5.53 -6.22 17.87
CA ALA A 286 -4.07 -6.13 17.80
C ALA A 286 -3.59 -4.75 18.23
N PHE A 287 -4.18 -3.68 17.67
CA PHE A 287 -3.84 -2.30 18.02
C PHE A 287 -4.26 -1.87 19.43
N ARG A 288 -5.16 -2.61 20.08
CA ARG A 288 -5.60 -2.33 21.47
C ARG A 288 -4.83 -3.09 22.54
N LYS A 289 -4.26 -4.27 22.21
CA LYS A 289 -3.52 -5.09 23.17
C LYS A 289 -2.26 -4.39 23.70
N GLU A 290 -1.71 -3.47 22.95
CA GLU A 290 -0.52 -2.72 23.35
C GLU A 290 -0.79 -1.73 24.50
N GLU A 291 -1.99 -1.14 24.61
CA GLU A 291 -2.35 -0.26 25.74
C GLU A 291 -2.34 -0.97 27.10
N SER A 292 -2.72 -2.24 27.15
CA SER A 292 -2.83 -2.98 28.40
C SER A 292 -1.49 -3.48 28.95
N SER A 293 -0.44 -3.51 28.16
CA SER A 293 0.91 -3.89 28.59
C SER A 293 1.70 -2.70 29.14
N GLU A 294 1.43 -1.48 28.69
CA GLU A 294 2.09 -0.26 29.18
C GLU A 294 1.55 0.26 30.52
N GLN A 295 0.28 0.01 30.82
CA GLN A 295 -0.30 0.38 32.12
C GLN A 295 0.10 -0.55 33.28
N ARG A 296 0.86 -1.63 33.01
CA ARG A 296 1.34 -2.60 34.00
C ARG A 296 2.86 -2.55 34.25
N SER A 297 3.59 -1.63 33.62
CA SER A 297 5.01 -1.32 33.89
C SER A 297 5.11 -0.03 34.66
#